data_58c689b2d0b4c161cd38ee1f28223d00
#
_entry.id   58c689b2d0b4c161cd38ee1f28223d00
#
_cell.length_a   1.000
_cell.length_b   1.000
_cell.length_c   1.000
_cell.angle_alpha   90.00
_cell.angle_beta   90.00
_cell.angle_gamma   90.00
#
_symmetry.space_group_name_H-M   'P 1'
#
loop_
_entity.id
_entity.type
_entity.pdbx_description
1 polymer ?
#
loop_
_entity_poly.entity_id
_entity_poly.type
_entity_poly.pdbx_seq_one_letter_code
_entity_poly.pdbx_strand_id
1 'polypeptide(L)'
;MPEYLVYDHESLDDFWDAVSPIGKLFSNPLRYSVFRGHRDSEWELVPQVYRQEIIDKYKTGMAGVLADYPGQTFFEWSLLDSFIHYCDLRGLTVPSDSMDFRDYFSFQNIMTMNSSNNRLWPQDRVLPLMAMAQHHGVPTRLLDWSTNPIVACYFAAAGAVNESTPRKGKRIAVFGFTFEPHRKDTEYRSVRVPGSTSVNISAQGGTFLLINNSGNIGENFTTGTKLEDKLAYYDRLLKFTLPINLAGELLTRCHKFGVSAASIFPGYDGAAKAVLERNLAASFLERLA
;
A
#
# COMPACT_ATOMS: atom_id res chain seq x y z
N MET A 1 -13.19 -12.49 18.23
CA MET A 1 -13.14 -12.73 16.77
C MET A 1 -12.55 -11.48 16.12
N PRO A 2 -11.90 -11.58 14.95
CA PRO A 2 -11.54 -10.38 14.19
C PRO A 2 -12.80 -9.59 13.83
N GLU A 3 -12.66 -8.28 13.71
CA GLU A 3 -13.78 -7.38 13.46
C GLU A 3 -13.53 -6.62 12.15
N TYR A 4 -14.42 -6.78 11.17
CA TYR A 4 -14.44 -5.96 9.95
C TYR A 4 -15.80 -5.26 9.86
N LEU A 5 -15.78 -3.93 10.01
CA LEU A 5 -16.99 -3.11 10.03
C LEU A 5 -16.92 -2.03 8.94
N VAL A 6 -18.06 -1.75 8.35
CA VAL A 6 -18.23 -0.70 7.34
C VAL A 6 -19.16 0.38 7.90
N TYR A 7 -18.70 1.63 7.77
CA TYR A 7 -19.44 2.83 8.17
C TYR A 7 -19.64 3.72 6.95
N ASP A 8 -20.87 3.84 6.52
CA ASP A 8 -21.25 4.70 5.39
C ASP A 8 -21.68 6.07 5.92
N HIS A 9 -20.97 7.12 5.49
CA HIS A 9 -21.26 8.50 5.87
C HIS A 9 -21.79 9.27 4.66
N GLU A 10 -22.81 10.09 4.88
CA GLU A 10 -23.37 11.00 3.87
C GLU A 10 -22.88 12.45 4.07
N SER A 11 -22.33 12.74 5.26
CA SER A 11 -21.79 14.04 5.65
C SER A 11 -20.26 13.96 5.75
N LEU A 12 -19.58 15.01 5.27
CA LEU A 12 -18.13 15.13 5.42
C LEU A 12 -17.72 15.33 6.89
N ASP A 13 -18.55 15.99 7.70
CA ASP A 13 -18.23 16.22 9.11
C ASP A 13 -18.29 14.92 9.91
N ASP A 14 -19.35 14.12 9.73
CA ASP A 14 -19.47 12.81 10.39
C ASP A 14 -18.34 11.86 9.97
N PHE A 15 -18.00 11.85 8.68
CA PHE A 15 -16.86 11.08 8.17
C PHE A 15 -15.54 11.53 8.81
N TRP A 16 -15.29 12.84 8.87
CA TRP A 16 -14.07 13.41 9.43
C TRP A 16 -13.90 13.08 10.91
N ASP A 17 -14.99 13.19 11.67
CA ASP A 17 -15.00 12.84 13.09
C ASP A 17 -14.77 11.33 13.30
N ALA A 18 -15.35 10.49 12.45
CA ALA A 18 -15.21 9.03 12.55
C ALA A 18 -13.76 8.57 12.27
N VAL A 19 -13.04 9.17 11.31
CA VAL A 19 -11.65 8.83 11.00
C VAL A 19 -10.63 9.50 11.94
N SER A 20 -11.07 10.38 12.84
CA SER A 20 -10.20 11.13 13.74
C SER A 20 -9.39 10.20 14.66
N PRO A 21 -8.06 10.41 14.79
CA PRO A 21 -7.21 9.58 15.65
C PRO A 21 -7.49 9.77 17.14
N ILE A 22 -8.16 10.86 17.51
CA ILE A 22 -8.60 11.14 18.90
C ILE A 22 -10.04 10.66 19.15
N GLY A 23 -10.71 10.15 18.11
CA GLY A 23 -12.05 9.59 18.23
C GLY A 23 -12.06 8.27 19.03
N LYS A 24 -13.23 7.90 19.56
CA LYS A 24 -13.40 6.70 20.39
C LYS A 24 -12.95 5.40 19.70
N LEU A 25 -13.00 5.35 18.36
CA LEU A 25 -12.66 4.16 17.60
C LEU A 25 -11.17 3.83 17.62
N PHE A 26 -10.30 4.84 17.79
CA PHE A 26 -8.84 4.71 17.74
C PHE A 26 -8.12 5.10 19.04
N SER A 27 -8.86 5.40 20.09
CA SER A 27 -8.31 5.94 21.36
C SER A 27 -7.60 4.92 22.26
N ASN A 28 -7.54 3.63 21.89
CA ASN A 28 -6.87 2.62 22.73
C ASN A 28 -5.34 2.77 22.63
N PRO A 29 -4.64 3.22 23.68
CA PRO A 29 -3.20 3.50 23.65
C PRO A 29 -2.33 2.23 23.56
N LEU A 30 -2.91 1.05 23.81
CA LEU A 30 -2.19 -0.24 23.75
C LEU A 30 -2.20 -0.85 22.36
N ARG A 31 -2.90 -0.23 21.40
CA ARG A 31 -3.02 -0.73 20.04
C ARG A 31 -2.44 0.25 19.05
N TYR A 32 -1.86 -0.30 18.01
CA TYR A 32 -1.32 0.47 16.91
C TYR A 32 -2.36 0.58 15.78
N SER A 33 -2.63 1.80 15.36
CA SER A 33 -3.59 2.07 14.30
C SER A 33 -2.89 2.67 13.08
N VAL A 34 -3.27 2.18 11.91
CA VAL A 34 -2.80 2.67 10.61
C VAL A 34 -3.97 2.89 9.67
N PHE A 35 -3.78 3.79 8.69
CA PHE A 35 -4.85 4.24 7.82
C PHE A 35 -4.43 4.15 6.35
N ARG A 36 -5.39 3.79 5.48
CA ARG A 36 -5.19 3.72 4.03
C ARG A 36 -6.40 4.28 3.28
N GLY A 37 -6.16 5.14 2.29
CA GLY A 37 -7.21 5.73 1.45
C GLY A 37 -7.34 5.05 0.11
N HIS A 38 -8.59 4.81 -0.33
CA HIS A 38 -8.95 4.31 -1.65
C HIS A 38 -9.91 5.26 -2.35
N ARG A 39 -9.64 5.58 -3.61
CA ARG A 39 -10.53 6.42 -4.44
C ARG A 39 -11.83 5.73 -4.84
N ASP A 40 -11.90 4.41 -4.72
CA ASP A 40 -13.09 3.60 -4.94
C ASP A 40 -13.30 2.69 -3.74
N SER A 41 -14.47 2.79 -3.12
CA SER A 41 -14.82 2.00 -1.94
C SER A 41 -14.99 0.51 -2.25
N GLU A 42 -15.18 0.13 -3.51
CA GLU A 42 -15.29 -1.28 -3.89
C GLU A 42 -13.94 -2.01 -3.96
N TRP A 43 -12.84 -1.26 -3.90
CA TRP A 43 -11.52 -1.87 -3.91
C TRP A 43 -11.20 -2.55 -2.59
N GLU A 44 -10.72 -3.79 -2.70
CA GLU A 44 -10.24 -4.59 -1.60
C GLU A 44 -8.76 -4.30 -1.30
N LEU A 45 -8.29 -4.72 -0.11
CA LEU A 45 -6.91 -4.54 0.34
C LEU A 45 -5.99 -5.64 -0.23
N VAL A 46 -5.93 -5.73 -1.56
CA VAL A 46 -5.12 -6.69 -2.31
C VAL A 46 -3.78 -6.05 -2.69
N PRO A 47 -2.62 -6.57 -2.25
CA PRO A 47 -1.30 -6.17 -2.73
C PRO A 47 -1.19 -6.25 -4.25
N GLN A 48 -0.37 -5.37 -4.85
CA GLN A 48 -0.29 -5.29 -6.32
C GLN A 48 0.10 -6.61 -6.97
N VAL A 49 1.09 -7.33 -6.43
CA VAL A 49 1.55 -8.60 -7.01
C VAL A 49 0.56 -9.76 -6.89
N TYR A 50 -0.54 -9.57 -6.14
CA TYR A 50 -1.61 -10.56 -6.02
C TYR A 50 -2.82 -10.23 -6.90
N ARG A 51 -2.76 -9.15 -7.67
CA ARG A 51 -3.82 -8.77 -8.62
C ARG A 51 -3.60 -9.48 -9.94
N GLN A 52 -4.65 -10.12 -10.45
CA GLN A 52 -4.58 -10.89 -11.69
C GLN A 52 -4.07 -10.05 -12.87
N GLU A 53 -4.58 -8.83 -13.01
CA GLU A 53 -4.19 -7.91 -14.09
C GLU A 53 -2.70 -7.52 -14.04
N ILE A 54 -2.10 -7.48 -12.85
CA ILE A 54 -0.67 -7.19 -12.67
C ILE A 54 0.17 -8.41 -13.05
N ILE A 55 -0.27 -9.59 -12.61
CA ILE A 55 0.39 -10.85 -12.96
C ILE A 55 0.36 -11.03 -14.49
N ASP A 56 -0.80 -10.93 -15.12
CA ASP A 56 -0.96 -11.12 -16.56
C ASP A 56 -0.13 -10.11 -17.37
N LYS A 57 -0.01 -8.88 -16.87
CA LYS A 57 0.75 -7.81 -17.52
C LYS A 57 2.25 -8.00 -17.45
N TYR A 58 2.77 -8.49 -16.31
CA TYR A 58 4.21 -8.50 -16.03
C TYR A 58 4.83 -9.89 -15.93
N LYS A 59 4.02 -10.94 -15.99
CA LYS A 59 4.47 -12.33 -16.04
C LYS A 59 5.05 -12.64 -17.42
N THR A 60 6.35 -12.43 -17.60
CA THR A 60 7.05 -12.62 -18.87
C THR A 60 8.27 -13.52 -18.73
N GLY A 61 8.79 -14.03 -19.84
CA GLY A 61 10.03 -14.80 -19.90
C GLY A 61 10.02 -16.02 -18.96
N MET A 62 11.08 -16.15 -18.17
CA MET A 62 11.24 -17.26 -17.21
C MET A 62 10.13 -17.32 -16.16
N ALA A 63 9.59 -16.17 -15.72
CA ALA A 63 8.46 -16.17 -14.78
C ALA A 63 7.21 -16.84 -15.37
N GLY A 64 7.00 -16.74 -16.68
CA GLY A 64 5.95 -17.46 -17.37
C GLY A 64 6.19 -18.98 -17.47
N VAL A 65 7.45 -19.36 -17.66
CA VAL A 65 7.85 -20.78 -17.79
C VAL A 65 7.85 -21.49 -16.43
N LEU A 66 8.29 -20.80 -15.38
CA LEU A 66 8.38 -21.33 -14.01
C LEU A 66 7.14 -20.98 -13.17
N ALA A 67 6.01 -20.76 -13.81
CA ALA A 67 4.77 -20.38 -13.13
C ALA A 67 4.34 -21.35 -12.02
N ASP A 68 4.68 -22.61 -12.19
CA ASP A 68 4.25 -23.69 -11.30
C ASP A 68 5.21 -23.95 -10.13
N TYR A 69 6.42 -23.29 -10.13
CA TYR A 69 7.37 -23.56 -9.05
C TYR A 69 8.57 -22.61 -8.98
N PRO A 70 8.73 -21.89 -7.92
CA PRO A 70 7.82 -21.35 -6.90
C PRO A 70 7.15 -20.05 -7.37
N GLY A 71 6.21 -20.17 -8.28
CA GLY A 71 5.60 -19.14 -9.12
C GLY A 71 5.57 -17.71 -8.57
N GLN A 72 4.89 -17.51 -7.46
CA GLN A 72 4.74 -16.18 -6.86
C GLN A 72 6.08 -15.59 -6.37
N THR A 73 6.89 -16.39 -5.66
CA THR A 73 8.20 -15.95 -5.15
C THR A 73 9.15 -15.60 -6.30
N PHE A 74 9.16 -16.44 -7.34
CA PHE A 74 10.00 -16.19 -8.52
C PHE A 74 9.55 -14.92 -9.28
N PHE A 75 8.25 -14.73 -9.44
CA PHE A 75 7.70 -13.54 -10.07
C PHE A 75 8.13 -12.26 -9.35
N GLU A 76 7.96 -12.21 -8.03
CA GLU A 76 8.36 -11.06 -7.23
C GLU A 76 9.88 -10.86 -7.21
N TRP A 77 10.64 -11.94 -7.07
CA TRP A 77 12.09 -11.89 -7.13
C TRP A 77 12.57 -11.34 -8.48
N SER A 78 12.02 -11.81 -9.60
CA SER A 78 12.44 -11.40 -10.94
C SER A 78 12.19 -9.91 -11.21
N LEU A 79 11.10 -9.35 -10.67
CA LEU A 79 10.84 -7.91 -10.76
C LEU A 79 11.88 -7.11 -9.99
N LEU A 80 12.24 -7.54 -8.77
CA LEU A 80 13.23 -6.86 -7.95
C LEU A 80 14.65 -7.05 -8.49
N ASP A 81 15.00 -8.22 -9.01
CA ASP A 81 16.29 -8.49 -9.64
C ASP A 81 16.49 -7.61 -10.88
N SER A 82 15.46 -7.53 -11.72
CA SER A 82 15.46 -6.61 -12.86
C SER A 82 15.61 -5.14 -12.43
N PHE A 83 14.94 -4.73 -11.35
CA PHE A 83 15.08 -3.38 -10.81
C PHE A 83 16.52 -3.10 -10.35
N ILE A 84 17.15 -4.03 -9.63
CA ILE A 84 18.55 -3.95 -9.23
C ILE A 84 19.45 -3.81 -10.47
N HIS A 85 19.24 -4.67 -11.49
CA HIS A 85 20.04 -4.64 -12.72
C HIS A 85 20.02 -3.25 -13.38
N TYR A 86 18.84 -2.63 -13.51
CA TYR A 86 18.73 -1.29 -14.09
C TYR A 86 19.31 -0.20 -13.17
N CYS A 87 19.27 -0.36 -11.86
CA CYS A 87 19.97 0.52 -10.93
C CYS A 87 21.48 0.46 -11.16
N ASP A 88 22.04 -0.74 -11.28
CA ASP A 88 23.49 -0.96 -11.52
C ASP A 88 23.93 -0.31 -12.85
N LEU A 89 23.17 -0.48 -13.92
CA LEU A 89 23.46 0.15 -15.22
C LEU A 89 23.51 1.68 -15.16
N ARG A 90 22.95 2.30 -14.14
CA ARG A 90 22.87 3.75 -13.96
C ARG A 90 23.64 4.26 -12.76
N GLY A 91 24.32 3.39 -12.03
CA GLY A 91 25.06 3.75 -10.81
C GLY A 91 24.13 4.26 -9.70
N LEU A 92 22.88 3.79 -9.66
CA LEU A 92 21.91 4.16 -8.62
C LEU A 92 22.12 3.29 -7.38
N THR A 93 22.01 3.91 -6.21
CA THR A 93 22.16 3.21 -4.95
C THR A 93 20.96 2.29 -4.67
N VAL A 94 21.25 1.03 -4.39
CA VAL A 94 20.26 0.05 -3.91
C VAL A 94 20.31 0.03 -2.37
N PRO A 95 19.17 0.04 -1.66
CA PRO A 95 19.15 -0.01 -0.21
C PRO A 95 19.78 -1.28 0.33
N SER A 96 20.65 -1.12 1.35
CA SER A 96 21.35 -2.23 2.03
C SER A 96 22.23 -3.08 1.11
N ASP A 97 22.69 -2.52 -0.01
CA ASP A 97 23.51 -3.22 -1.00
C ASP A 97 24.89 -3.61 -0.44
N SER A 98 25.28 -4.85 -0.67
CA SER A 98 26.58 -5.41 -0.32
C SER A 98 26.81 -6.70 -1.12
N MET A 99 28.04 -7.17 -1.21
CA MET A 99 28.34 -8.46 -1.85
C MET A 99 27.58 -9.60 -1.15
N ASP A 100 27.46 -9.57 0.18
CA ASP A 100 26.71 -10.57 0.95
C ASP A 100 25.20 -10.51 0.63
N PHE A 101 24.65 -9.29 0.45
CA PHE A 101 23.27 -9.14 0.02
C PHE A 101 23.04 -9.69 -1.40
N ARG A 102 23.97 -9.39 -2.33
CA ARG A 102 23.87 -9.86 -3.73
C ARG A 102 23.98 -11.38 -3.84
N ASP A 103 24.90 -12.00 -3.09
CA ASP A 103 24.99 -13.46 -3.02
C ASP A 103 23.72 -14.07 -2.45
N TYR A 104 23.23 -13.55 -1.32
CA TYR A 104 21.97 -13.98 -0.72
C TYR A 104 20.80 -13.84 -1.71
N PHE A 105 20.69 -12.72 -2.43
CA PHE A 105 19.59 -12.41 -3.34
C PHE A 105 19.70 -13.10 -4.69
N SER A 106 20.70 -13.93 -4.88
CA SER A 106 20.86 -14.72 -6.11
C SER A 106 19.67 -15.66 -6.34
N PHE A 107 19.38 -15.95 -7.61
CA PHE A 107 18.31 -16.89 -8.01
C PHE A 107 18.41 -18.21 -7.24
N GLN A 108 19.59 -18.83 -7.22
CA GLN A 108 19.79 -20.13 -6.60
C GLN A 108 19.47 -20.10 -5.10
N ASN A 109 19.95 -19.10 -4.37
CA ASN A 109 19.72 -19.02 -2.93
C ASN A 109 18.25 -18.74 -2.60
N ILE A 110 17.61 -17.78 -3.30
CA ILE A 110 16.20 -17.47 -3.06
C ILE A 110 15.31 -18.66 -3.38
N MET A 111 15.52 -19.34 -4.50
CA MET A 111 14.69 -20.50 -4.88
C MET A 111 14.92 -21.70 -3.95
N THR A 112 16.16 -21.98 -3.55
CA THR A 112 16.48 -23.08 -2.63
C THR A 112 15.84 -22.85 -1.25
N MET A 113 15.97 -21.64 -0.69
CA MET A 113 15.38 -21.33 0.61
C MET A 113 13.86 -21.40 0.61
N ASN A 114 13.21 -20.95 -0.45
CA ASN A 114 11.76 -20.93 -0.55
C ASN A 114 11.17 -22.25 -1.03
N SER A 115 11.98 -23.16 -1.57
CA SER A 115 11.54 -24.52 -1.93
C SER A 115 11.09 -25.33 -0.73
N SER A 116 11.64 -25.08 0.46
CA SER A 116 11.26 -25.76 1.70
C SER A 116 10.16 -25.04 2.48
N ASN A 117 10.04 -23.72 2.34
CA ASN A 117 9.05 -22.91 3.06
C ASN A 117 8.82 -21.56 2.38
N ASN A 118 7.75 -21.42 1.61
CA ASN A 118 7.36 -20.17 0.96
C ASN A 118 7.10 -19.01 1.93
N ARG A 119 6.84 -19.28 3.21
CA ARG A 119 6.64 -18.24 4.23
C ARG A 119 7.91 -17.47 4.55
N LEU A 120 9.08 -17.98 4.16
CA LEU A 120 10.35 -17.28 4.36
C LEU A 120 10.54 -16.08 3.41
N TRP A 121 9.77 -16.01 2.34
CA TRP A 121 9.82 -14.89 1.39
C TRP A 121 8.78 -13.82 1.73
N PRO A 122 9.16 -12.52 1.68
CA PRO A 122 10.53 -12.00 1.66
C PRO A 122 11.14 -11.99 3.06
N GLN A 123 12.46 -12.18 3.15
CA GLN A 123 13.18 -11.94 4.41
C GLN A 123 13.36 -10.43 4.66
N ASP A 124 13.61 -10.07 5.92
CA ASP A 124 13.68 -8.67 6.36
C ASP A 124 14.71 -7.84 5.58
N ARG A 125 15.83 -8.45 5.18
CA ARG A 125 16.87 -7.79 4.38
C ARG A 125 16.42 -7.36 2.98
N VAL A 126 15.36 -7.94 2.43
CA VAL A 126 14.79 -7.59 1.13
C VAL A 126 13.81 -6.43 1.23
N LEU A 127 13.25 -6.17 2.40
CA LEU A 127 12.18 -5.19 2.59
C LEU A 127 12.56 -3.75 2.20
N PRO A 128 13.77 -3.24 2.48
CA PRO A 128 14.19 -1.91 2.02
C PRO A 128 14.24 -1.80 0.49
N LEU A 129 14.75 -2.82 -0.19
CA LEU A 129 14.74 -2.89 -1.66
C LEU A 129 13.30 -2.92 -2.20
N MET A 130 12.44 -3.76 -1.61
CA MET A 130 11.04 -3.88 -2.02
C MET A 130 10.27 -2.56 -1.86
N ALA A 131 10.48 -1.84 -0.76
CA ALA A 131 9.88 -0.54 -0.51
C ALA A 131 10.39 0.53 -1.50
N MET A 132 11.69 0.53 -1.81
CA MET A 132 12.27 1.42 -2.82
C MET A 132 11.68 1.14 -4.20
N ALA A 133 11.65 -0.12 -4.62
CA ALA A 133 11.11 -0.54 -5.91
C ALA A 133 9.63 -0.15 -6.05
N GLN A 134 8.82 -0.39 -5.00
CA GLN A 134 7.42 0.04 -4.96
C GLN A 134 7.25 1.54 -5.10
N HIS A 135 8.08 2.31 -4.41
CA HIS A 135 8.06 3.78 -4.52
C HIS A 135 8.27 4.27 -5.96
N HIS A 136 9.04 3.53 -6.75
CA HIS A 136 9.28 3.79 -8.17
C HIS A 136 8.34 3.03 -9.12
N GLY A 137 7.24 2.47 -8.61
CA GLY A 137 6.16 1.89 -9.41
C GLY A 137 6.31 0.40 -9.76
N VAL A 138 7.33 -0.28 -9.23
CA VAL A 138 7.43 -1.75 -9.36
C VAL A 138 6.39 -2.41 -8.45
N PRO A 139 5.55 -3.32 -8.96
CA PRO A 139 4.56 -4.01 -8.13
C PRO A 139 5.22 -4.85 -7.04
N THR A 140 4.72 -4.76 -5.81
CA THR A 140 5.17 -5.55 -4.67
C THR A 140 4.01 -6.07 -3.84
N ARG A 141 4.31 -6.91 -2.83
CA ARG A 141 3.32 -7.38 -1.85
C ARG A 141 3.09 -6.45 -0.67
N LEU A 142 3.76 -5.33 -0.62
CA LEU A 142 3.57 -4.35 0.44
C LEU A 142 2.27 -3.57 0.21
N LEU A 143 1.47 -3.45 1.25
CA LEU A 143 0.35 -2.52 1.30
C LEU A 143 0.81 -1.26 2.05
N ASP A 144 0.71 -0.11 1.40
CA ASP A 144 1.03 1.19 2.00
C ASP A 144 -0.03 1.58 3.01
N TRP A 145 0.41 2.01 4.18
CA TRP A 145 -0.41 2.58 5.22
C TRP A 145 0.26 3.84 5.77
N SER A 146 -0.52 4.69 6.39
CA SER A 146 -0.03 5.87 7.11
C SER A 146 -0.45 5.79 8.57
N THR A 147 0.39 6.28 9.46
CA THR A 147 0.00 6.51 10.87
C THR A 147 -0.88 7.75 11.02
N ASN A 148 -1.00 8.57 9.96
CA ASN A 148 -1.79 9.79 9.93
C ASN A 148 -3.07 9.57 9.10
N PRO A 149 -4.27 9.58 9.71
CA PRO A 149 -5.53 9.40 8.97
C PRO A 149 -5.80 10.50 7.93
N ILE A 150 -5.28 11.72 8.13
CA ILE A 150 -5.46 12.81 7.17
C ILE A 150 -4.69 12.52 5.87
N VAL A 151 -3.54 11.84 5.95
CA VAL A 151 -2.82 11.36 4.77
C VAL A 151 -3.63 10.31 4.00
N ALA A 152 -4.32 9.41 4.70
CA ALA A 152 -5.21 8.44 4.06
C ALA A 152 -6.43 9.14 3.41
N CYS A 153 -7.03 10.13 4.08
CA CYS A 153 -8.09 10.98 3.51
C CYS A 153 -7.60 11.69 2.24
N TYR A 154 -6.39 12.25 2.28
CA TYR A 154 -5.79 12.88 1.11
C TYR A 154 -5.66 11.89 -0.06
N PHE A 155 -5.13 10.68 0.15
CA PHE A 155 -4.98 9.70 -0.93
C PHE A 155 -6.32 9.26 -1.52
N ALA A 156 -7.35 9.07 -0.68
CA ALA A 156 -8.69 8.75 -1.16
C ALA A 156 -9.26 9.88 -2.03
N ALA A 157 -9.20 11.11 -1.52
CA ALA A 157 -9.76 12.28 -2.19
C ALA A 157 -8.98 12.67 -3.45
N ALA A 158 -7.66 12.78 -3.36
CA ALA A 158 -6.80 13.13 -4.49
C ALA A 158 -6.90 12.09 -5.61
N GLY A 159 -6.96 10.79 -5.26
CA GLY A 159 -7.17 9.73 -6.24
C GLY A 159 -8.47 9.89 -7.01
N ALA A 160 -9.57 10.26 -6.34
CA ALA A 160 -10.87 10.48 -6.97
C ALA A 160 -10.90 11.76 -7.82
N VAL A 161 -10.34 12.85 -7.31
CA VAL A 161 -10.31 14.16 -7.99
C VAL A 161 -9.44 14.14 -9.24
N ASN A 162 -8.35 13.37 -9.25
CA ASN A 162 -7.46 13.22 -10.41
C ASN A 162 -7.98 12.23 -11.47
N GLU A 163 -9.09 11.54 -11.22
CA GLU A 163 -9.66 10.62 -12.21
C GLU A 163 -10.20 11.42 -13.42
N SER A 164 -9.85 11.00 -14.63
CA SER A 164 -10.24 11.69 -15.87
C SER A 164 -11.76 11.68 -16.08
N THR A 165 -12.41 10.61 -15.65
CA THR A 165 -13.87 10.43 -15.69
C THR A 165 -14.39 9.97 -14.35
N PRO A 166 -14.61 10.90 -13.40
CA PRO A 166 -15.17 10.54 -12.10
C PRO A 166 -16.56 9.91 -12.26
N ARG A 167 -16.80 8.80 -11.56
CA ARG A 167 -18.05 8.06 -11.71
C ARG A 167 -19.08 8.54 -10.69
N LYS A 168 -20.15 9.18 -11.17
CA LYS A 168 -21.28 9.59 -10.35
C LYS A 168 -21.86 8.39 -9.56
N GLY A 169 -22.21 8.59 -8.32
CA GLY A 169 -22.79 7.56 -7.43
C GLY A 169 -21.76 6.62 -6.78
N LYS A 170 -20.46 6.75 -7.10
CA LYS A 170 -19.41 6.02 -6.40
C LYS A 170 -19.06 6.65 -5.05
N ARG A 171 -18.37 5.89 -4.24
CA ARG A 171 -17.88 6.30 -2.91
C ARG A 171 -16.37 6.12 -2.85
N ILE A 172 -15.70 6.99 -2.14
CA ILE A 172 -14.31 6.82 -1.70
C ILE A 172 -14.29 6.09 -0.35
N ALA A 173 -13.15 5.52 0.03
CA ALA A 173 -13.01 4.86 1.33
C ALA A 173 -11.71 5.25 2.03
N VAL A 174 -11.78 5.30 3.37
CA VAL A 174 -10.62 5.27 4.26
C VAL A 174 -10.73 4.04 5.14
N PHE A 175 -9.70 3.22 5.15
CA PHE A 175 -9.57 2.09 6.06
C PHE A 175 -8.77 2.51 7.27
N GLY A 176 -9.23 2.13 8.45
CA GLY A 176 -8.49 2.19 9.71
C GLY A 176 -8.25 0.77 10.21
N PHE A 177 -7.00 0.38 10.39
CA PHE A 177 -6.64 -0.94 10.86
C PHE A 177 -5.93 -0.85 12.20
N THR A 178 -6.50 -1.52 13.21
CA THR A 178 -5.98 -1.56 14.57
C THR A 178 -5.56 -2.97 14.93
N PHE A 179 -4.30 -3.16 15.29
CA PHE A 179 -3.68 -4.46 15.54
C PHE A 179 -2.57 -4.39 16.60
N GLU A 180 -2.04 -5.54 16.99
CA GLU A 180 -0.89 -5.66 17.90
C GLU A 180 0.39 -5.87 17.07
N PRO A 181 1.30 -4.86 16.96
CA PRO A 181 2.41 -4.89 16.00
C PRO A 181 3.48 -5.95 16.30
N HIS A 182 3.51 -6.49 17.52
CA HIS A 182 4.52 -7.47 17.95
C HIS A 182 4.05 -8.94 17.87
N ARG A 183 2.82 -9.17 17.43
CA ARG A 183 2.33 -10.53 17.22
C ARG A 183 3.06 -11.21 16.07
N LYS A 184 3.49 -12.45 16.30
CA LYS A 184 4.21 -13.26 15.31
C LYS A 184 3.34 -14.37 14.69
N ASP A 185 2.18 -14.64 15.26
CA ASP A 185 1.24 -15.69 14.87
C ASP A 185 0.20 -15.22 13.84
N THR A 186 0.44 -14.09 13.19
CA THR A 186 -0.46 -13.50 12.18
C THR A 186 -0.06 -13.90 10.75
N GLU A 187 -1.03 -13.90 9.85
CA GLU A 187 -0.79 -14.10 8.41
C GLU A 187 -0.32 -12.82 7.68
N TYR A 188 -0.07 -11.77 8.44
CA TYR A 188 0.54 -10.53 7.97
C TYR A 188 1.58 -10.05 8.99
N ARG A 189 2.44 -9.13 8.59
CA ARG A 189 3.36 -8.43 9.48
C ARG A 189 3.44 -6.95 9.17
N SER A 190 3.58 -6.16 10.22
CA SER A 190 3.89 -4.73 10.10
C SER A 190 5.38 -4.55 9.76
N VAL A 191 5.64 -3.76 8.73
CA VAL A 191 6.99 -3.52 8.23
C VAL A 191 7.28 -2.02 8.28
N ARG A 192 8.36 -1.66 8.97
CA ARG A 192 8.94 -0.32 8.93
C ARG A 192 10.31 -0.40 8.29
N VAL A 193 10.50 0.34 7.23
CA VAL A 193 11.83 0.51 6.62
C VAL A 193 12.48 1.79 7.14
N PRO A 194 13.82 1.89 7.13
CA PRO A 194 14.50 3.14 7.49
C PRO A 194 13.99 4.31 6.68
N GLY A 195 13.76 5.47 7.31
CA GLY A 195 13.25 6.68 6.63
C GLY A 195 14.17 7.19 5.52
N SER A 196 15.46 6.83 5.56
CA SER A 196 16.41 7.09 4.47
C SER A 196 16.14 6.31 3.19
N THR A 197 15.28 5.28 3.24
CA THR A 197 14.89 4.51 2.05
C THR A 197 14.12 5.36 1.05
N SER A 198 13.27 6.28 1.53
CA SER A 198 12.54 7.25 0.69
C SER A 198 12.05 8.43 1.53
N VAL A 199 12.32 9.64 1.05
CA VAL A 199 11.84 10.89 1.70
C VAL A 199 10.31 10.95 1.77
N ASN A 200 9.62 10.33 0.83
CA ASN A 200 8.16 10.30 0.81
C ASN A 200 7.59 9.41 1.91
N ILE A 201 8.21 8.26 2.19
CA ILE A 201 7.77 7.37 3.28
C ILE A 201 7.76 8.14 4.61
N SER A 202 8.82 8.90 4.87
CA SER A 202 8.92 9.73 6.08
C SER A 202 7.85 10.83 6.10
N ALA A 203 7.69 11.58 5.00
CA ALA A 203 6.73 12.67 4.89
C ALA A 203 5.26 12.20 5.02
N GLN A 204 4.97 10.97 4.61
CA GLN A 204 3.64 10.38 4.67
C GLN A 204 3.33 9.70 6.01
N GLY A 205 4.26 9.66 6.97
CA GLY A 205 4.13 8.80 8.15
C GLY A 205 3.95 7.33 7.74
N GLY A 206 4.66 6.93 6.68
CA GLY A 206 4.45 5.68 5.96
C GLY A 206 4.90 4.45 6.75
N THR A 207 4.11 3.42 6.67
CA THR A 207 4.40 2.07 7.14
C THR A 207 3.80 1.07 6.15
N PHE A 208 4.19 -0.18 6.24
CA PHE A 208 3.66 -1.21 5.35
C PHE A 208 3.06 -2.36 6.15
N LEU A 209 2.03 -2.97 5.57
CA LEU A 209 1.62 -4.32 5.94
C LEU A 209 2.02 -5.26 4.81
N LEU A 210 2.66 -6.35 5.19
CA LEU A 210 3.07 -7.41 4.30
C LEU A 210 2.21 -8.63 4.61
N ILE A 211 1.46 -9.11 3.62
CA ILE A 211 0.70 -10.36 3.74
C ILE A 211 1.68 -11.51 3.49
N ASN A 212 1.75 -12.44 4.45
CA ASN A 212 2.59 -13.61 4.34
C ASN A 212 2.10 -14.51 3.22
N ASN A 213 3.02 -15.18 2.55
CA ASN A 213 2.68 -16.16 1.56
C ASN A 213 2.10 -17.42 2.26
N SER A 214 0.93 -17.86 1.84
CA SER A 214 0.27 -19.06 2.36
C SER A 214 0.40 -20.25 1.41
N GLY A 215 0.97 -20.04 0.23
CA GLY A 215 1.13 -21.10 -0.78
C GLY A 215 2.08 -22.20 -0.35
N ASN A 216 1.73 -23.45 -0.68
CA ASN A 216 2.64 -24.56 -0.58
C ASN A 216 3.61 -24.58 -1.76
N ILE A 217 4.68 -25.35 -1.64
CA ILE A 217 5.60 -25.62 -2.74
C ILE A 217 4.80 -26.24 -3.92
N GLY A 218 4.99 -25.68 -5.12
CA GLY A 218 4.29 -26.13 -6.32
C GLY A 218 2.90 -25.55 -6.54
N GLU A 219 2.43 -24.64 -5.67
CA GLU A 219 1.21 -23.87 -5.95
C GLU A 219 1.50 -22.71 -6.90
N ASN A 220 0.53 -22.45 -7.78
CA ASN A 220 0.52 -21.36 -8.72
C ASN A 220 0.52 -19.99 -8.03
N PHE A 221 0.48 -18.92 -8.83
CA PHE A 221 0.40 -17.56 -8.35
C PHE A 221 -0.71 -17.38 -7.30
N THR A 222 -0.37 -16.68 -6.22
CA THR A 222 -1.34 -16.29 -5.19
C THR A 222 -2.14 -15.09 -5.72
N THR A 223 -3.32 -15.36 -6.29
CA THR A 223 -4.20 -14.31 -6.81
C THR A 223 -5.29 -13.95 -5.82
N GLY A 224 -5.66 -12.68 -5.77
CA GLY A 224 -6.81 -12.20 -4.98
C GLY A 224 -6.63 -12.28 -3.46
N THR A 225 -5.46 -12.62 -2.95
CA THR A 225 -5.22 -12.62 -1.49
C THR A 225 -5.33 -11.20 -0.95
N LYS A 226 -6.23 -10.99 -0.02
CA LYS A 226 -6.53 -9.68 0.59
C LYS A 226 -6.35 -9.70 2.10
N LEU A 227 -6.08 -8.53 2.66
CA LEU A 227 -5.86 -8.39 4.11
C LEU A 227 -7.13 -8.72 4.90
N GLU A 228 -8.30 -8.45 4.37
CA GLU A 228 -9.61 -8.72 4.99
C GLU A 228 -9.78 -10.19 5.39
N ASP A 229 -9.16 -11.12 4.62
CA ASP A 229 -9.22 -12.56 4.88
C ASP A 229 -8.13 -13.06 5.86
N LYS A 230 -7.22 -12.16 6.27
CA LYS A 230 -6.02 -12.49 7.06
C LYS A 230 -6.04 -11.89 8.48
N LEU A 231 -7.18 -11.37 8.90
CA LEU A 231 -7.32 -10.72 10.21
C LEU A 231 -7.16 -11.73 11.35
N ALA A 232 -6.33 -11.39 12.34
CA ALA A 232 -6.14 -12.18 13.54
C ALA A 232 -7.20 -11.88 14.61
N TYR A 233 -7.31 -12.71 15.64
CA TYR A 233 -8.43 -12.74 16.59
C TYR A 233 -8.81 -11.39 17.24
N TYR A 234 -7.88 -10.49 17.48
CA TYR A 234 -8.14 -9.20 18.09
C TYR A 234 -7.99 -8.03 17.13
N ASP A 235 -7.83 -8.32 15.84
CA ASP A 235 -7.69 -7.27 14.84
C ASP A 235 -9.03 -6.59 14.59
N ARG A 236 -8.95 -5.31 14.27
CA ARG A 236 -10.09 -4.49 13.96
C ARG A 236 -9.83 -3.70 12.70
N LEU A 237 -10.51 -4.06 11.63
CA LEU A 237 -10.49 -3.36 10.35
C LEU A 237 -11.79 -2.57 10.20
N LEU A 238 -11.68 -1.27 10.09
CA LEU A 238 -12.80 -0.35 9.91
C LEU A 238 -12.70 0.28 8.53
N LYS A 239 -13.81 0.31 7.80
CA LYS A 239 -13.92 0.97 6.49
C LYS A 239 -14.93 2.09 6.60
N PHE A 240 -14.47 3.32 6.38
CA PHE A 240 -15.29 4.52 6.35
C PHE A 240 -15.47 4.92 4.90
N THR A 241 -16.71 5.10 4.46
CA THR A 241 -16.99 5.52 3.09
C THR A 241 -17.63 6.90 3.04
N LEU A 242 -17.37 7.63 1.96
CA LEU A 242 -17.90 8.97 1.71
C LEU A 242 -18.32 9.07 0.24
N PRO A 243 -19.47 9.68 -0.10
CA PRO A 243 -19.86 9.91 -1.49
C PRO A 243 -18.78 10.66 -2.27
N ILE A 244 -18.52 10.24 -3.50
CA ILE A 244 -17.42 10.79 -4.32
C ILE A 244 -17.57 12.28 -4.60
N ASN A 245 -18.79 12.80 -4.64
CA ASN A 245 -19.06 14.24 -4.83
C ASN A 245 -18.47 15.13 -3.72
N LEU A 246 -18.18 14.56 -2.55
CA LEU A 246 -17.53 15.25 -1.45
C LEU A 246 -16.00 15.15 -1.48
N ALA A 247 -15.41 14.46 -2.47
CA ALA A 247 -13.97 14.25 -2.54
C ALA A 247 -13.19 15.57 -2.72
N GLY A 248 -13.70 16.52 -3.51
CA GLY A 248 -13.07 17.85 -3.66
C GLY A 248 -13.04 18.64 -2.36
N GLU A 249 -14.13 18.59 -1.59
CA GLU A 249 -14.22 19.25 -0.29
C GLU A 249 -13.31 18.56 0.74
N LEU A 250 -13.27 17.23 0.77
CA LEU A 250 -12.36 16.47 1.63
C LEU A 250 -10.90 16.82 1.32
N LEU A 251 -10.51 16.90 0.04
CA LEU A 251 -9.17 17.27 -0.35
C LEU A 251 -8.82 18.70 0.13
N THR A 252 -9.76 19.64 -0.02
CA THR A 252 -9.60 21.00 0.48
C THR A 252 -9.44 21.03 2.00
N ARG A 253 -10.19 20.19 2.73
CA ARG A 253 -10.07 20.05 4.19
C ARG A 253 -8.70 19.51 4.59
N CYS A 254 -8.17 18.48 3.91
CA CYS A 254 -6.82 17.98 4.12
C CYS A 254 -5.77 19.08 3.95
N HIS A 255 -5.89 19.91 2.91
CA HIS A 255 -4.98 21.04 2.68
C HIS A 255 -4.98 22.04 3.83
N LYS A 256 -6.15 22.36 4.39
CA LYS A 256 -6.27 23.26 5.56
C LYS A 256 -5.59 22.69 6.82
N PHE A 257 -5.49 21.36 6.92
CA PHE A 257 -4.75 20.68 7.98
C PHE A 257 -3.27 20.40 7.64
N GLY A 258 -2.75 21.02 6.57
CA GLY A 258 -1.34 20.95 6.19
C GLY A 258 -0.97 19.68 5.39
N VAL A 259 -1.94 18.86 5.00
CA VAL A 259 -1.70 17.67 4.18
C VAL A 259 -2.10 17.94 2.74
N SER A 260 -1.09 18.06 1.88
CA SER A 260 -1.22 18.32 0.44
C SER A 260 -0.15 17.53 -0.31
N ALA A 261 -0.22 17.48 -1.65
CA ALA A 261 0.85 16.88 -2.46
C ALA A 261 2.22 17.49 -2.12
N ALA A 262 2.29 18.80 -1.87
CA ALA A 262 3.55 19.48 -1.53
C ALA A 262 4.15 19.01 -0.19
N SER A 263 3.33 18.63 0.79
CA SER A 263 3.81 18.16 2.10
C SER A 263 4.17 16.67 2.10
N ILE A 264 3.49 15.84 1.30
CA ILE A 264 3.68 14.38 1.29
C ILE A 264 4.57 13.87 0.17
N PHE A 265 4.85 14.71 -0.84
CA PHE A 265 5.83 14.47 -1.91
C PHE A 265 6.83 15.62 -1.94
N PRO A 266 7.85 15.62 -1.07
CA PRO A 266 8.78 16.74 -0.99
C PRO A 266 9.50 17.00 -2.31
N GLY A 267 9.52 18.28 -2.75
CA GLY A 267 10.18 18.69 -3.97
C GLY A 267 9.24 19.39 -4.96
N TYR A 268 9.78 19.77 -6.11
CA TYR A 268 9.03 20.53 -7.13
C TYR A 268 7.84 19.76 -7.70
N ASP A 269 7.95 18.44 -7.84
CA ASP A 269 6.87 17.59 -8.35
C ASP A 269 5.65 17.62 -7.41
N GLY A 270 5.89 17.55 -6.11
CA GLY A 270 4.82 17.67 -5.11
C GLY A 270 4.19 19.07 -5.09
N ALA A 271 4.99 20.12 -5.25
CA ALA A 271 4.48 21.50 -5.36
C ALA A 271 3.62 21.68 -6.61
N ALA A 272 4.09 21.20 -7.78
CA ALA A 272 3.33 21.25 -9.03
C ALA A 272 2.01 20.47 -8.91
N LYS A 273 2.07 19.24 -8.35
CA LYS A 273 0.89 18.40 -8.12
C LYS A 273 -0.13 19.09 -7.21
N ALA A 274 0.32 19.76 -6.14
CA ALA A 274 -0.58 20.48 -5.23
C ALA A 274 -1.34 21.63 -5.93
N VAL A 275 -0.71 22.35 -6.87
CA VAL A 275 -1.38 23.38 -7.68
C VAL A 275 -2.49 22.78 -8.53
N LEU A 276 -2.20 21.67 -9.23
CA LEU A 276 -3.18 21.01 -10.09
C LEU A 276 -4.35 20.44 -9.28
N GLU A 277 -4.07 19.76 -8.17
CA GLU A 277 -5.08 19.20 -7.28
C GLU A 277 -6.00 20.25 -6.68
N ARG A 278 -5.46 21.43 -6.30
CA ARG A 278 -6.27 22.56 -5.81
C ARG A 278 -7.31 23.00 -6.84
N ASN A 279 -6.91 23.14 -8.09
CA ASN A 279 -7.81 23.57 -9.17
C ASN A 279 -8.84 22.49 -9.50
N LEU A 280 -8.41 21.22 -9.55
CA LEU A 280 -9.31 20.10 -9.77
C LEU A 280 -10.33 19.94 -8.64
N ALA A 281 -9.95 20.17 -7.38
CA ALA A 281 -10.85 20.11 -6.25
C ALA A 281 -11.93 21.20 -6.32
N ALA A 282 -11.57 22.42 -6.74
CA ALA A 282 -12.49 23.54 -6.87
C ALA A 282 -13.56 23.30 -7.96
N SER A 283 -13.21 22.65 -9.07
CA SER A 283 -14.13 22.34 -10.18
C SER A 283 -14.72 20.93 -10.12
N PHE A 284 -14.51 20.18 -9.03
CA PHE A 284 -14.82 18.74 -9.02
C PHE A 284 -16.31 18.45 -9.17
N LEU A 285 -17.19 19.24 -8.53
CA LEU A 285 -18.63 19.08 -8.64
C LEU A 285 -19.15 19.33 -10.07
N GLU A 286 -18.55 20.30 -10.78
CA GLU A 286 -18.92 20.59 -12.18
C GLU A 286 -18.51 19.43 -13.11
N ARG A 287 -17.41 18.75 -12.81
CA ARG A 287 -16.91 17.59 -13.58
C ARG A 287 -17.70 16.30 -13.33
N LEU A 288 -18.51 16.25 -12.26
CA LEU A 288 -19.41 15.14 -11.94
C LEU A 288 -20.80 15.30 -12.58
N ALA A 289 -21.16 16.50 -13.02
CA ALA A 289 -22.43 16.78 -13.66
C ALA A 289 -22.52 16.18 -15.07
#